data_8d6675683b2c55fd5e52056daf485c27
#
_entry.id   8d6675683b2c55fd5e52056daf485c27
#
_cell.length_a   1.000
_cell.length_b   1.000
_cell.length_c   1.000
_cell.angle_alpha   90.00
_cell.angle_beta   90.00
_cell.angle_gamma   90.00
#
_symmetry.space_group_name_H-M   'P 1'
#
loop_
_entity.id
_entity.type
_entity.pdbx_description
1 polymer ?
#
loop_
_entity_poly.entity_id
_entity_poly.type
_entity_poly.pdbx_seq_one_letter_code
_entity_poly.pdbx_strand_id
1 'polypeptide(L)'
;CTWYDFAREIVKLAGHNCEVRPCRSNERPTIAKRPHYSVLSKTKVVNKTRTTLRPWQKALGEVIEEIMNKRNILITGGAGFIGSHVARLFATKYPHYNIVILDKLTYAGNRENISDILPLENVVFIEGDITDTMLVDEIFVKHSIDGVLHLAAESHVDRSISAPMVFAHNNIIGTITLLEAARKAWSNSYEGKRFHHISTDEVYGALSLDGGAFSETNRYEPHSPYSASKASSDHFVRAYHDTYGLPTIITNCSNNYGEYQYPEKLIPLFIYNIVNRRPLPVYGTGSNVRDWLYVGDHALALDKVFHEGKCGDTYNIGGNNEWTNIDLVHRLIEIVDEELGDEAGKSLELITYVEDRAGHDLRYAIDSSKLKQELCWQPQMSFDEGLRRTVRWYLANTEWAERSLAKE
;
A
#
# COMPACT_ATOMS: atom_id res chain seq x y z
N CYS A 1 14.76 16.80 37.44
CA CYS A 1 16.13 16.43 37.03
C CYS A 1 16.93 17.68 36.73
N THR A 2 18.23 17.57 36.74
CA THR A 2 19.14 18.62 36.23
C THR A 2 19.22 18.54 34.70
N TRP A 3 19.73 19.63 34.07
CA TRP A 3 20.03 19.60 32.62
C TRP A 3 21.08 18.53 32.26
N TYR A 4 21.99 18.25 33.18
CA TYR A 4 22.98 17.19 33.04
C TYR A 4 22.34 15.80 32.99
N ASP A 5 21.43 15.51 33.95
CA ASP A 5 20.70 14.24 33.96
C ASP A 5 19.85 14.07 32.70
N PHE A 6 19.19 15.16 32.25
CA PHE A 6 18.37 15.15 31.05
C PHE A 6 19.19 14.85 29.80
N ALA A 7 20.35 15.54 29.63
CA ALA A 7 21.24 15.32 28.49
C ALA A 7 21.84 13.90 28.47
N ARG A 8 22.22 13.36 29.64
CA ARG A 8 22.69 11.96 29.75
C ARG A 8 21.63 10.96 29.32
N GLU A 9 20.40 11.15 29.71
CA GLU A 9 19.32 10.24 29.33
C GLU A 9 19.01 10.35 27.82
N ILE A 10 19.07 11.56 27.22
CA ILE A 10 18.98 11.72 25.75
C ILE A 10 20.04 10.89 25.03
N VAL A 11 21.32 11.06 25.41
CA VAL A 11 22.43 10.36 24.76
C VAL A 11 22.30 8.84 24.89
N LYS A 12 21.91 8.38 26.09
CA LYS A 12 21.68 6.96 26.38
C LYS A 12 20.54 6.38 25.52
N LEU A 13 19.38 7.06 25.48
CA LEU A 13 18.19 6.62 24.72
C LEU A 13 18.42 6.68 23.21
N ALA A 14 19.19 7.67 22.72
CA ALA A 14 19.57 7.80 21.34
C ALA A 14 20.69 6.82 20.89
N GLY A 15 21.23 6.00 21.81
CA GLY A 15 22.29 5.04 21.48
C GLY A 15 23.62 5.66 21.03
N HIS A 16 23.82 6.97 21.28
CA HIS A 16 25.05 7.64 20.87
C HIS A 16 26.17 7.48 21.88
N ASN A 17 27.38 7.28 21.38
CA ASN A 17 28.60 7.26 22.22
C ASN A 17 29.16 8.67 22.35
N CYS A 18 28.51 9.51 23.17
CA CYS A 18 28.92 10.88 23.43
C CYS A 18 29.09 11.11 24.95
N GLU A 19 30.23 11.68 25.35
CA GLU A 19 30.50 12.00 26.75
C GLU A 19 29.77 13.29 27.15
N VAL A 20 28.84 13.18 28.08
CA VAL A 20 28.15 14.34 28.70
C VAL A 20 28.89 14.70 30.00
N ARG A 21 29.51 15.88 30.04
CA ARG A 21 30.23 16.38 31.22
C ARG A 21 29.38 17.39 32.03
N PRO A 22 29.34 17.27 33.35
CA PRO A 22 28.67 18.27 34.17
C PRO A 22 29.46 19.58 34.15
N CYS A 23 28.76 20.72 34.09
CA CYS A 23 29.34 22.03 34.27
C CYS A 23 28.56 22.86 35.30
N ARG A 24 29.22 23.78 35.98
CA ARG A 24 28.58 24.70 36.93
C ARG A 24 27.92 25.85 36.18
N SER A 25 26.89 26.47 36.75
CA SER A 25 26.16 27.59 36.15
C SER A 25 27.02 28.83 35.91
N ASN A 26 28.10 28.99 36.64
CA ASN A 26 29.08 30.10 36.42
C ASN A 26 30.01 29.85 35.23
N GLU A 27 30.18 28.63 34.79
CA GLU A 27 30.98 28.27 33.60
C GLU A 27 30.21 28.50 32.28
N ARG A 28 28.87 28.66 32.37
CA ARG A 28 28.01 29.05 31.24
C ARG A 28 27.12 30.24 31.61
N PRO A 29 27.62 31.46 31.56
CA PRO A 29 26.83 32.64 31.89
C PRO A 29 25.66 32.79 30.93
N THR A 30 24.47 33.04 31.49
CA THR A 30 23.22 33.33 30.75
C THR A 30 22.81 34.77 31.05
N ILE A 31 22.17 35.44 30.05
CA ILE A 31 21.68 36.81 30.21
C ILE A 31 20.68 36.94 31.34
N ALA A 32 19.83 35.90 31.52
CA ALA A 32 18.87 35.82 32.61
C ALA A 32 19.39 34.94 33.75
N LYS A 33 19.30 35.44 34.98
CA LYS A 33 19.66 34.69 36.19
C LYS A 33 18.61 33.61 36.46
N ARG A 34 18.99 32.33 36.36
CA ARG A 34 18.11 31.21 36.57
C ARG A 34 17.99 30.90 38.07
N PRO A 35 16.79 30.53 38.56
CA PRO A 35 16.62 30.07 39.94
C PRO A 35 17.34 28.73 40.18
N HIS A 36 17.94 28.57 41.33
CA HIS A 36 18.60 27.29 41.71
C HIS A 36 17.63 26.11 41.78
N TYR A 37 16.35 26.37 42.07
CA TYR A 37 15.31 25.38 42.22
C TYR A 37 14.01 25.88 41.59
N SER A 38 13.53 25.18 40.57
CA SER A 38 12.34 25.55 39.80
C SER A 38 11.27 24.46 39.72
N VAL A 39 11.30 23.50 40.68
CA VAL A 39 10.34 22.39 40.68
C VAL A 39 8.96 22.88 41.14
N LEU A 40 7.95 22.67 40.29
CA LEU A 40 6.55 22.99 40.60
C LEU A 40 5.84 21.83 41.27
N SER A 41 5.00 22.15 42.29
CA SER A 41 4.12 21.14 42.92
C SER A 41 3.04 20.70 41.91
N LYS A 42 2.91 19.41 41.74
CA LYS A 42 1.89 18.78 40.87
C LYS A 42 0.56 18.52 41.56
N THR A 43 0.49 18.71 42.87
CA THR A 43 -0.66 18.35 43.71
C THR A 43 -1.98 18.95 43.23
N LYS A 44 -1.96 20.25 42.84
CA LYS A 44 -3.17 20.94 42.37
C LYS A 44 -3.72 20.35 41.06
N VAL A 45 -2.84 20.02 40.11
CA VAL A 45 -3.23 19.41 38.82
C VAL A 45 -3.78 18.00 39.05
N VAL A 46 -3.04 17.16 39.77
CA VAL A 46 -3.45 15.78 40.07
C VAL A 46 -4.81 15.75 40.78
N ASN A 47 -5.02 16.61 41.79
CA ASN A 47 -6.27 16.65 42.57
C ASN A 47 -7.46 17.16 41.74
N LYS A 48 -7.25 18.12 40.82
CA LYS A 48 -8.33 18.69 39.99
C LYS A 48 -8.70 17.84 38.80
N THR A 49 -7.71 17.24 38.11
CA THR A 49 -7.92 16.53 36.84
C THR A 49 -7.96 15.01 37.01
N ARG A 50 -7.60 14.50 38.21
CA ARG A 50 -7.40 13.06 38.50
C ARG A 50 -6.41 12.40 37.53
N THR A 51 -5.55 13.19 36.89
CA THR A 51 -4.57 12.72 35.89
C THR A 51 -3.23 12.45 36.58
N THR A 52 -2.71 11.25 36.44
CA THR A 52 -1.35 10.92 36.88
C THR A 52 -0.35 11.39 35.84
N LEU A 53 0.53 12.34 36.21
CA LEU A 53 1.59 12.79 35.32
C LEU A 53 2.67 11.72 35.18
N ARG A 54 2.94 11.27 33.97
CA ARG A 54 3.97 10.28 33.70
C ARG A 54 5.38 10.80 34.02
N PRO A 55 6.34 9.92 34.40
CA PRO A 55 7.73 10.29 34.57
C PRO A 55 8.32 10.91 33.29
N TRP A 56 9.17 11.91 33.45
CA TRP A 56 9.79 12.59 32.30
C TRP A 56 10.66 11.65 31.45
N GLN A 57 11.28 10.63 32.07
CA GLN A 57 12.08 9.63 31.34
C GLN A 57 11.22 8.84 30.35
N LYS A 58 10.00 8.46 30.75
CA LYS A 58 9.08 7.77 29.84
C LYS A 58 8.65 8.68 28.69
N ALA A 59 8.30 9.95 29.00
CA ALA A 59 7.95 10.92 27.97
C ALA A 59 9.13 11.22 27.02
N LEU A 60 10.34 11.32 27.56
CA LEU A 60 11.55 11.51 26.74
C LEU A 60 11.82 10.29 25.86
N GLY A 61 11.64 9.06 26.38
CA GLY A 61 11.81 7.82 25.61
C GLY A 61 10.89 7.81 24.39
N GLU A 62 9.63 8.14 24.57
CA GLU A 62 8.65 8.20 23.46
C GLU A 62 9.07 9.23 22.39
N VAL A 63 9.52 10.44 22.81
CA VAL A 63 9.99 11.48 21.88
C VAL A 63 11.26 11.06 21.13
N ILE A 64 12.22 10.45 21.82
CA ILE A 64 13.45 9.96 21.18
C ILE A 64 13.14 8.84 20.20
N GLU A 65 12.29 7.89 20.59
CA GLU A 65 11.83 6.82 19.72
C GLU A 65 11.13 7.37 18.45
N GLU A 66 10.26 8.36 18.60
CA GLU A 66 9.60 9.06 17.48
C GLU A 66 10.62 9.73 16.55
N ILE A 67 11.62 10.44 17.10
CA ILE A 67 12.67 11.08 16.30
C ILE A 67 13.56 10.06 15.59
N MET A 68 13.95 9.00 16.28
CA MET A 68 14.83 7.96 15.75
C MET A 68 14.15 7.10 14.68
N ASN A 69 12.82 6.93 14.79
CA ASN A 69 12.01 6.16 13.85
C ASN A 69 11.40 7.00 12.71
N LYS A 70 11.77 8.30 12.62
CA LYS A 70 11.30 9.13 11.52
C LYS A 70 11.78 8.58 10.18
N ARG A 71 10.85 8.38 9.24
CA ARG A 71 11.13 7.89 7.89
C ARG A 71 10.46 8.76 6.85
N ASN A 72 11.09 8.85 5.68
CA ASN A 72 10.55 9.56 4.52
C ASN A 72 10.19 8.51 3.46
N ILE A 73 8.91 8.27 3.29
CA ILE A 73 8.38 7.18 2.47
C ILE A 73 7.78 7.73 1.19
N LEU A 74 8.27 7.28 0.05
CA LEU A 74 7.67 7.53 -1.24
C LEU A 74 6.67 6.42 -1.57
N ILE A 75 5.41 6.78 -1.80
CA ILE A 75 4.35 5.89 -2.27
C ILE A 75 3.97 6.30 -3.68
N THR A 76 4.37 5.52 -4.68
CA THR A 76 3.99 5.76 -6.07
C THR A 76 2.66 5.09 -6.39
N GLY A 77 1.83 5.73 -7.22
CA GLY A 77 0.48 5.24 -7.47
C GLY A 77 -0.46 5.40 -6.27
N GLY A 78 -0.13 6.34 -5.36
CA GLY A 78 -0.84 6.50 -4.10
C GLY A 78 -2.23 7.13 -4.20
N ALA A 79 -2.61 7.67 -5.37
CA ALA A 79 -3.97 8.12 -5.66
C ALA A 79 -4.80 7.04 -6.39
N GLY A 80 -4.23 5.86 -6.68
CA GLY A 80 -4.91 4.69 -7.23
C GLY A 80 -5.65 3.90 -6.15
N PHE A 81 -6.24 2.77 -6.55
CA PHE A 81 -7.02 1.89 -5.68
C PHE A 81 -6.22 1.41 -4.46
N ILE A 82 -5.28 0.48 -4.65
CA ILE A 82 -4.50 -0.10 -3.55
C ILE A 82 -3.62 0.98 -2.88
N GLY A 83 -3.01 1.85 -3.71
CA GLY A 83 -2.11 2.90 -3.23
C GLY A 83 -2.76 3.87 -2.26
N SER A 84 -4.04 4.23 -2.43
CA SER A 84 -4.76 5.13 -1.51
C SER A 84 -4.98 4.51 -0.13
N HIS A 85 -5.25 3.20 -0.06
CA HIS A 85 -5.35 2.48 1.21
C HIS A 85 -4.00 2.39 1.92
N VAL A 86 -2.92 2.12 1.18
CA VAL A 86 -1.55 2.11 1.72
C VAL A 86 -1.15 3.49 2.22
N ALA A 87 -1.38 4.54 1.42
CA ALA A 87 -1.07 5.92 1.80
C ALA A 87 -1.82 6.34 3.07
N ARG A 88 -3.11 6.02 3.15
CA ARG A 88 -3.95 6.29 4.33
C ARG A 88 -3.44 5.54 5.56
N LEU A 89 -3.13 4.24 5.41
CA LEU A 89 -2.60 3.43 6.50
C LEU A 89 -1.29 4.02 7.04
N PHE A 90 -0.34 4.32 6.15
CA PHE A 90 0.96 4.84 6.56
C PHE A 90 0.87 6.24 7.17
N ALA A 91 0.08 7.15 6.58
CA ALA A 91 -0.10 8.51 7.08
C ALA A 91 -0.73 8.57 8.48
N THR A 92 -1.65 7.65 8.78
CA THR A 92 -2.39 7.64 10.05
C THR A 92 -1.74 6.78 11.13
N LYS A 93 -1.19 5.61 10.75
CA LYS A 93 -0.54 4.69 11.69
C LYS A 93 0.84 5.19 12.13
N TYR A 94 1.54 5.92 11.25
CA TYR A 94 2.89 6.41 11.49
C TYR A 94 2.94 7.95 11.37
N PRO A 95 2.36 8.71 12.30
CA PRO A 95 2.29 10.19 12.21
C PRO A 95 3.66 10.86 12.20
N HIS A 96 4.73 10.17 12.61
CA HIS A 96 6.12 10.61 12.57
C HIS A 96 6.82 10.33 11.22
N TYR A 97 6.18 9.57 10.31
CA TYR A 97 6.70 9.38 8.95
C TYR A 97 6.27 10.56 8.06
N ASN A 98 7.13 10.97 7.16
CA ASN A 98 6.76 11.87 6.05
C ASN A 98 6.34 10.99 4.87
N ILE A 99 5.12 11.12 4.41
CA ILE A 99 4.58 10.36 3.29
C ILE A 99 4.55 11.26 2.06
N VAL A 100 5.35 10.91 1.06
CA VAL A 100 5.36 11.57 -0.25
C VAL A 100 4.60 10.68 -1.22
N ILE A 101 3.50 11.16 -1.75
CA ILE A 101 2.67 10.46 -2.73
C ILE A 101 3.02 11.00 -4.11
N LEU A 102 3.47 10.13 -5.01
CA LEU A 102 3.70 10.45 -6.43
C LEU A 102 2.68 9.70 -7.29
N ASP A 103 1.85 10.44 -8.03
CA ASP A 103 0.86 9.85 -8.92
C ASP A 103 0.69 10.73 -10.18
N LYS A 104 0.57 10.11 -11.33
CA LYS A 104 0.38 10.79 -12.62
C LYS A 104 -1.07 11.20 -12.88
N LEU A 105 -2.00 10.71 -12.05
CA LEU A 105 -3.44 10.90 -12.19
C LEU A 105 -3.96 10.47 -13.59
N THR A 106 -3.53 9.28 -14.05
CA THR A 106 -4.09 8.66 -15.25
C THR A 106 -5.55 8.26 -15.01
N TYR A 107 -6.16 7.52 -15.93
CA TYR A 107 -7.58 7.15 -15.84
C TYR A 107 -8.00 6.54 -14.48
N ALA A 108 -7.16 5.70 -13.87
CA ALA A 108 -7.45 5.05 -12.60
C ALA A 108 -6.96 5.83 -11.37
N GLY A 109 -6.13 6.86 -11.56
CA GLY A 109 -5.67 7.76 -10.50
C GLY A 109 -6.70 8.83 -10.19
N ASN A 110 -7.12 8.94 -8.91
CA ASN A 110 -8.07 9.94 -8.51
C ASN A 110 -7.66 10.60 -7.18
N ARG A 111 -7.42 11.92 -7.22
CA ARG A 111 -7.05 12.69 -6.03
C ARG A 111 -8.13 12.64 -4.93
N GLU A 112 -9.39 12.39 -5.28
CA GLU A 112 -10.46 12.21 -4.30
C GLU A 112 -10.22 11.00 -3.39
N ASN A 113 -9.52 9.95 -3.88
CA ASN A 113 -9.21 8.74 -3.12
C ASN A 113 -8.34 9.00 -1.88
N ILE A 114 -7.65 10.12 -1.83
CA ILE A 114 -6.73 10.52 -0.75
C ILE A 114 -7.12 11.87 -0.12
N SER A 115 -8.31 12.40 -0.42
CA SER A 115 -8.74 13.73 0.02
C SER A 115 -8.79 13.86 1.55
N ASP A 116 -9.03 12.79 2.27
CA ASP A 116 -9.08 12.71 3.73
C ASP A 116 -7.69 12.83 4.39
N ILE A 117 -6.63 12.43 3.69
CA ILE A 117 -5.26 12.48 4.22
C ILE A 117 -4.44 13.65 3.68
N LEU A 118 -4.85 14.30 2.60
CA LEU A 118 -4.13 15.48 2.06
C LEU A 118 -3.96 16.64 3.07
N PRO A 119 -4.89 16.89 4.01
CA PRO A 119 -4.72 17.93 5.02
C PRO A 119 -3.72 17.59 6.15
N LEU A 120 -3.22 16.35 6.22
CA LEU A 120 -2.28 15.95 7.26
C LEU A 120 -0.90 16.57 7.02
N GLU A 121 -0.27 17.10 8.07
CA GLU A 121 1.04 17.75 8.00
C GLU A 121 2.17 16.84 7.52
N ASN A 122 2.01 15.55 7.70
CA ASN A 122 2.99 14.53 7.31
C ASN A 122 2.75 13.98 5.89
N VAL A 123 1.83 14.53 5.09
CA VAL A 123 1.51 14.07 3.74
C VAL A 123 1.84 15.15 2.71
N VAL A 124 2.58 14.79 1.67
CA VAL A 124 2.87 15.60 0.50
C VAL A 124 2.40 14.87 -0.75
N PHE A 125 1.59 15.52 -1.57
CA PHE A 125 1.18 14.98 -2.86
C PHE A 125 1.94 15.69 -3.99
N ILE A 126 2.50 14.91 -4.90
CA ILE A 126 3.18 15.36 -6.11
C ILE A 126 2.50 14.70 -7.31
N GLU A 127 1.98 15.53 -8.22
CA GLU A 127 1.48 15.04 -9.50
C GLU A 127 2.66 14.90 -10.46
N GLY A 128 2.90 13.69 -10.97
CA GLY A 128 4.04 13.44 -11.85
C GLY A 128 4.18 11.99 -12.29
N ASP A 129 5.02 11.81 -13.30
CA ASP A 129 5.27 10.53 -13.94
C ASP A 129 6.53 9.86 -13.36
N ILE A 130 6.42 8.58 -13.00
CA ILE A 130 7.56 7.79 -12.53
C ILE A 130 8.64 7.57 -13.60
N THR A 131 8.33 7.81 -14.87
CA THR A 131 9.29 7.74 -15.97
C THR A 131 10.09 9.03 -16.16
N ASP A 132 9.69 10.12 -15.51
CA ASP A 132 10.44 11.38 -15.50
C ASP A 132 11.63 11.29 -14.52
N THR A 133 12.79 10.97 -15.08
CA THR A 133 14.03 10.78 -14.31
C THR A 133 14.42 12.03 -13.49
N MET A 134 14.21 13.24 -14.04
CA MET A 134 14.59 14.47 -13.33
C MET A 134 13.67 14.71 -12.14
N LEU A 135 12.37 14.56 -12.31
CA LEU A 135 11.40 14.68 -11.24
C LEU A 135 11.65 13.65 -10.13
N VAL A 136 11.87 12.39 -10.50
CA VAL A 136 12.11 11.31 -9.54
C VAL A 136 13.41 11.55 -8.77
N ASP A 137 14.52 11.91 -9.43
CA ASP A 137 15.78 12.25 -8.77
C ASP A 137 15.60 13.46 -7.80
N GLU A 138 14.85 14.52 -8.21
CA GLU A 138 14.53 15.66 -7.35
C GLU A 138 13.75 15.24 -6.10
N ILE A 139 12.73 14.39 -6.24
CA ILE A 139 11.93 13.88 -5.11
C ILE A 139 12.82 13.16 -4.09
N PHE A 140 13.69 12.26 -4.55
CA PHE A 140 14.58 11.51 -3.66
C PHE A 140 15.50 12.43 -2.87
N VAL A 141 16.05 13.45 -3.50
CA VAL A 141 16.98 14.43 -2.86
C VAL A 141 16.21 15.36 -1.93
N LYS A 142 15.16 16.03 -2.43
CA LYS A 142 14.41 17.07 -1.72
C LYS A 142 13.73 16.54 -0.46
N HIS A 143 13.15 15.34 -0.55
CA HIS A 143 12.44 14.72 0.56
C HIS A 143 13.31 13.71 1.33
N SER A 144 14.58 13.54 0.95
CA SER A 144 15.50 12.59 1.60
C SER A 144 14.88 11.20 1.74
N ILE A 145 14.30 10.66 0.66
CA ILE A 145 13.54 9.40 0.66
C ILE A 145 14.43 8.27 1.19
N ASP A 146 13.90 7.49 2.14
CA ASP A 146 14.56 6.31 2.70
C ASP A 146 13.73 5.01 2.58
N GLY A 147 12.49 5.13 2.15
CA GLY A 147 11.64 4.00 1.83
C GLY A 147 10.77 4.25 0.60
N VAL A 148 10.57 3.21 -0.22
CA VAL A 148 9.68 3.25 -1.39
C VAL A 148 8.67 2.12 -1.30
N LEU A 149 7.37 2.44 -1.48
CA LEU A 149 6.32 1.49 -1.80
C LEU A 149 5.89 1.79 -3.24
N HIS A 150 6.28 0.93 -4.17
CA HIS A 150 6.07 1.14 -5.60
C HIS A 150 4.83 0.40 -6.09
N LEU A 151 3.69 1.14 -6.15
CA LEU A 151 2.40 0.63 -6.62
C LEU A 151 1.98 1.23 -7.97
N ALA A 152 2.66 2.28 -8.46
CA ALA A 152 2.34 2.87 -9.75
C ALA A 152 2.55 1.85 -10.87
N ALA A 153 1.50 1.55 -11.62
CA ALA A 153 1.51 0.65 -12.78
C ALA A 153 0.29 0.87 -13.66
N GLU A 154 0.42 0.60 -14.94
CA GLU A 154 -0.71 0.28 -15.80
C GLU A 154 -1.16 -1.15 -15.49
N SER A 155 -2.46 -1.38 -15.22
CA SER A 155 -2.94 -2.65 -14.64
C SER A 155 -4.14 -3.28 -15.33
N HIS A 156 -4.63 -2.71 -16.44
CA HIS A 156 -5.79 -3.25 -17.16
C HIS A 156 -5.37 -4.21 -18.28
N VAL A 157 -5.66 -5.50 -18.13
CA VAL A 157 -5.22 -6.53 -19.08
C VAL A 157 -5.69 -6.23 -20.51
N ASP A 158 -6.98 -5.89 -20.72
CA ASP A 158 -7.51 -5.64 -22.08
C ASP A 158 -6.85 -4.41 -22.74
N ARG A 159 -6.56 -3.36 -21.97
CA ARG A 159 -5.76 -2.21 -22.44
C ARG A 159 -4.33 -2.63 -22.77
N SER A 160 -3.75 -3.61 -22.09
CA SER A 160 -2.41 -4.10 -22.41
C SER A 160 -2.34 -4.81 -23.75
N ILE A 161 -3.43 -5.47 -24.16
CA ILE A 161 -3.54 -6.14 -25.46
C ILE A 161 -3.56 -5.09 -26.59
N SER A 162 -4.29 -3.99 -26.41
CA SER A 162 -4.42 -2.92 -27.42
C SER A 162 -3.23 -1.96 -27.45
N ALA A 163 -2.55 -1.72 -26.31
CA ALA A 163 -1.47 -0.74 -26.17
C ALA A 163 -0.28 -1.28 -25.35
N PRO A 164 0.38 -2.38 -25.74
CA PRO A 164 1.41 -3.05 -24.94
C PRO A 164 2.62 -2.15 -24.63
N MET A 165 2.97 -1.22 -25.54
CA MET A 165 4.10 -0.31 -25.35
C MET A 165 3.91 0.65 -24.16
N VAL A 166 2.68 1.05 -23.84
CA VAL A 166 2.37 1.88 -22.69
C VAL A 166 2.69 1.12 -21.40
N PHE A 167 2.35 -0.17 -21.34
CA PHE A 167 2.67 -1.04 -20.20
C PHE A 167 4.17 -1.27 -20.06
N ALA A 168 4.88 -1.54 -21.15
CA ALA A 168 6.33 -1.69 -21.11
C ALA A 168 7.01 -0.39 -20.63
N HIS A 169 6.58 0.77 -21.12
CA HIS A 169 7.15 2.05 -20.72
C HIS A 169 6.87 2.36 -19.25
N ASN A 170 5.61 2.33 -18.83
CA ASN A 170 5.27 2.70 -17.46
C ASN A 170 5.77 1.66 -16.44
N ASN A 171 5.49 0.37 -16.67
CA ASN A 171 5.78 -0.64 -15.65
C ASN A 171 7.27 -1.02 -15.60
N ILE A 172 7.97 -1.09 -16.75
CA ILE A 172 9.39 -1.49 -16.77
C ILE A 172 10.29 -0.26 -16.59
N ILE A 173 10.17 0.74 -17.51
CA ILE A 173 11.05 1.92 -17.46
C ILE A 173 10.79 2.73 -16.20
N GLY A 174 9.53 2.92 -15.79
CA GLY A 174 9.19 3.60 -14.53
C GLY A 174 9.81 2.90 -13.31
N THR A 175 9.75 1.57 -13.24
CA THR A 175 10.40 0.81 -12.16
C THR A 175 11.92 1.00 -12.17
N ILE A 176 12.57 0.92 -13.34
CA ILE A 176 14.03 1.13 -13.47
C ILE A 176 14.40 2.56 -13.04
N THR A 177 13.62 3.56 -13.44
CA THR A 177 13.84 4.97 -13.04
C THR A 177 13.85 5.13 -11.52
N LEU A 178 12.88 4.53 -10.82
CA LEU A 178 12.82 4.56 -9.36
C LEU A 178 13.98 3.80 -8.71
N LEU A 179 14.35 2.63 -9.24
CA LEU A 179 15.49 1.84 -8.77
C LEU A 179 16.82 2.61 -8.91
N GLU A 180 17.03 3.28 -10.04
CA GLU A 180 18.22 4.11 -10.27
C GLU A 180 18.27 5.31 -9.35
N ALA A 181 17.16 6.00 -9.13
CA ALA A 181 17.09 7.11 -8.18
C ALA A 181 17.39 6.64 -6.75
N ALA A 182 16.82 5.51 -6.33
CA ALA A 182 17.11 4.91 -5.02
C ALA A 182 18.59 4.54 -4.89
N ARG A 183 19.18 3.87 -5.89
CA ARG A 183 20.59 3.49 -5.91
C ARG A 183 21.51 4.69 -5.82
N LYS A 184 21.23 5.77 -6.54
CA LYS A 184 22.01 7.02 -6.47
C LYS A 184 21.87 7.71 -5.11
N ALA A 185 20.64 7.89 -4.63
CA ALA A 185 20.37 8.60 -3.39
C ALA A 185 20.89 7.84 -2.15
N TRP A 186 20.90 6.51 -2.16
CA TRP A 186 21.32 5.66 -1.05
C TRP A 186 22.78 5.16 -1.17
N SER A 187 23.54 5.69 -2.12
CA SER A 187 24.92 5.23 -2.43
C SER A 187 25.87 5.22 -1.23
N ASN A 188 25.64 6.04 -0.21
CA ASN A 188 26.49 6.11 0.99
C ASN A 188 26.17 5.03 2.03
N SER A 189 24.92 4.59 2.14
CA SER A 189 24.50 3.52 3.04
C SER A 189 23.09 3.05 2.69
N TYR A 190 22.90 1.73 2.74
CA TYR A 190 21.59 1.09 2.65
C TYR A 190 20.95 0.82 4.01
N GLU A 191 21.63 1.19 5.10
CA GLU A 191 21.06 1.00 6.44
C GLU A 191 19.75 1.76 6.62
N GLY A 192 18.70 1.09 7.11
CA GLY A 192 17.38 1.66 7.28
C GLY A 192 16.61 1.93 5.96
N LYS A 193 17.19 1.65 4.79
CA LYS A 193 16.55 1.86 3.49
C LYS A 193 15.74 0.64 3.06
N ARG A 194 14.71 0.87 2.23
CA ARG A 194 13.90 -0.23 1.67
C ARG A 194 13.17 0.19 0.40
N PHE A 195 13.24 -0.66 -0.62
CA PHE A 195 12.47 -0.55 -1.85
C PHE A 195 11.51 -1.73 -1.95
N HIS A 196 10.22 -1.51 -1.73
CA HIS A 196 9.20 -2.53 -1.81
C HIS A 196 8.44 -2.39 -3.13
N HIS A 197 8.57 -3.37 -4.01
CA HIS A 197 7.88 -3.45 -5.29
C HIS A 197 6.63 -4.32 -5.16
N ILE A 198 5.49 -3.76 -5.53
CA ILE A 198 4.20 -4.46 -5.49
C ILE A 198 3.87 -5.00 -6.87
N SER A 199 3.79 -6.32 -6.99
CA SER A 199 3.53 -7.06 -8.22
C SER A 199 2.19 -7.82 -8.13
N THR A 200 2.01 -8.83 -8.97
CA THR A 200 0.76 -9.59 -9.14
C THR A 200 1.06 -11.09 -9.27
N ASP A 201 0.12 -11.93 -8.90
CA ASP A 201 0.17 -13.37 -9.10
C ASP A 201 0.12 -13.77 -10.58
N GLU A 202 -0.39 -12.89 -11.46
CA GLU A 202 -0.45 -13.12 -12.90
C GLU A 202 0.94 -13.34 -13.54
N VAL A 203 2.02 -12.97 -12.85
CA VAL A 203 3.40 -13.24 -13.31
C VAL A 203 3.73 -14.73 -13.35
N TYR A 204 3.04 -15.56 -12.56
CA TYR A 204 3.25 -17.00 -12.51
C TYR A 204 2.59 -17.76 -13.68
N GLY A 205 1.62 -17.13 -14.38
CA GLY A 205 0.83 -17.77 -15.42
C GLY A 205 -0.44 -18.42 -14.90
N ALA A 206 -0.99 -19.43 -15.59
CA ALA A 206 -2.25 -20.06 -15.31
C ALA A 206 -2.08 -21.42 -14.60
N LEU A 207 -2.98 -21.73 -13.66
CA LEU A 207 -3.13 -23.04 -13.06
C LEU A 207 -4.26 -23.84 -13.75
N SER A 208 -4.13 -25.18 -13.76
CA SER A 208 -5.27 -26.06 -14.01
C SER A 208 -6.26 -26.02 -12.84
N LEU A 209 -7.51 -26.45 -13.07
CA LEU A 209 -8.53 -26.47 -12.00
C LEU A 209 -8.13 -27.39 -10.84
N ASP A 210 -7.44 -28.49 -11.14
CA ASP A 210 -6.96 -29.46 -10.14
C ASP A 210 -5.55 -29.15 -9.62
N GLY A 211 -4.96 -28.03 -10.05
CA GLY A 211 -3.62 -27.61 -9.64
C GLY A 211 -3.57 -27.10 -8.21
N GLY A 212 -2.36 -27.12 -7.60
CA GLY A 212 -2.10 -26.47 -6.32
C GLY A 212 -2.22 -24.94 -6.38
N ALA A 213 -1.45 -24.24 -5.56
CA ALA A 213 -1.30 -22.78 -5.58
C ALA A 213 0.15 -22.43 -5.92
N PHE A 214 0.37 -21.27 -6.53
CA PHE A 214 1.72 -20.76 -6.79
C PHE A 214 2.41 -20.33 -5.50
N SER A 215 3.60 -20.85 -5.29
CA SER A 215 4.52 -20.38 -4.25
C SER A 215 5.56 -19.42 -4.84
N GLU A 216 6.31 -18.76 -4.00
CA GLU A 216 7.38 -17.82 -4.40
C GLU A 216 8.54 -18.49 -5.18
N THR A 217 8.59 -19.82 -5.18
CA THR A 217 9.60 -20.63 -5.90
C THR A 217 9.17 -21.03 -7.31
N ASN A 218 7.92 -20.79 -7.68
CA ASN A 218 7.42 -21.07 -9.02
C ASN A 218 8.10 -20.17 -10.05
N ARG A 219 8.28 -20.69 -11.26
CA ARG A 219 8.76 -19.91 -12.41
C ARG A 219 7.69 -18.95 -12.88
N TYR A 220 8.12 -17.84 -13.44
CA TYR A 220 7.22 -16.88 -14.08
C TYR A 220 6.94 -17.32 -15.53
N GLU A 221 5.64 -17.42 -15.87
CA GLU A 221 5.15 -17.77 -17.20
C GLU A 221 3.96 -16.85 -17.59
N PRO A 222 4.19 -15.53 -17.69
CA PRO A 222 3.11 -14.57 -17.94
C PRO A 222 2.52 -14.69 -19.34
N HIS A 223 1.18 -14.65 -19.47
CA HIS A 223 0.48 -14.83 -20.73
C HIS A 223 -0.08 -13.54 -21.35
N SER A 224 -0.09 -12.42 -20.62
CA SER A 224 -0.56 -11.13 -21.12
C SER A 224 0.56 -10.09 -21.20
N PRO A 225 0.46 -9.03 -22.03
CA PRO A 225 1.43 -7.95 -22.03
C PRO A 225 1.53 -7.25 -20.67
N TYR A 226 0.43 -7.15 -19.91
CA TYR A 226 0.44 -6.65 -18.53
C TYR A 226 1.29 -7.53 -17.62
N SER A 227 0.97 -8.82 -17.52
CA SER A 227 1.69 -9.74 -16.64
C SER A 227 3.16 -9.87 -17.06
N ALA A 228 3.47 -9.85 -18.38
CA ALA A 228 4.84 -9.82 -18.88
C ALA A 228 5.60 -8.56 -18.46
N SER A 229 4.94 -7.38 -18.46
CA SER A 229 5.56 -6.14 -18.01
C SER A 229 5.85 -6.16 -16.51
N LYS A 230 4.96 -6.73 -15.69
CA LYS A 230 5.16 -6.89 -14.24
C LYS A 230 6.27 -7.91 -13.94
N ALA A 231 6.28 -9.07 -14.62
CA ALA A 231 7.35 -10.04 -14.50
C ALA A 231 8.72 -9.44 -14.85
N SER A 232 8.78 -8.62 -15.90
CA SER A 232 9.99 -7.90 -16.28
C SER A 232 10.44 -6.94 -15.18
N SER A 233 9.53 -6.19 -14.59
CA SER A 233 9.82 -5.29 -13.47
C SER A 233 10.38 -6.05 -12.27
N ASP A 234 9.77 -7.18 -11.90
CA ASP A 234 10.23 -8.05 -10.81
C ASP A 234 11.66 -8.54 -11.05
N HIS A 235 12.00 -8.91 -12.28
CA HIS A 235 13.36 -9.32 -12.63
C HIS A 235 14.37 -8.18 -12.48
N PHE A 236 14.01 -6.94 -12.86
CA PHE A 236 14.88 -5.78 -12.60
C PHE A 236 15.06 -5.53 -11.11
N VAL A 237 14.00 -5.61 -10.31
CA VAL A 237 14.06 -5.43 -8.85
C VAL A 237 15.02 -6.47 -8.23
N ARG A 238 14.93 -7.74 -8.60
CA ARG A 238 15.87 -8.78 -8.17
C ARG A 238 17.30 -8.50 -8.65
N ALA A 239 17.48 -8.15 -9.91
CA ALA A 239 18.78 -7.83 -10.47
C ALA A 239 19.47 -6.68 -9.74
N TYR A 240 18.71 -5.65 -9.32
CA TYR A 240 19.27 -4.55 -8.52
C TYR A 240 19.68 -4.98 -7.11
N HIS A 241 18.94 -5.92 -6.50
CA HIS A 241 19.38 -6.53 -5.26
C HIS A 241 20.69 -7.31 -5.45
N ASP A 242 20.71 -8.23 -6.40
CA ASP A 242 21.83 -9.16 -6.59
C ASP A 242 23.10 -8.45 -7.08
N THR A 243 22.95 -7.43 -7.93
CA THR A 243 24.07 -6.71 -8.54
C THR A 243 24.63 -5.59 -7.67
N TYR A 244 23.71 -4.83 -7.05
CA TYR A 244 24.09 -3.60 -6.33
C TYR A 244 23.87 -3.69 -4.81
N GLY A 245 23.29 -4.79 -4.32
CA GLY A 245 22.91 -4.92 -2.91
C GLY A 245 21.78 -4.00 -2.47
N LEU A 246 20.98 -3.46 -3.44
CA LEU A 246 19.86 -2.58 -3.11
C LEU A 246 18.86 -3.32 -2.22
N PRO A 247 18.38 -2.76 -1.11
CA PRO A 247 17.50 -3.45 -0.17
C PRO A 247 16.07 -3.52 -0.71
N THR A 248 15.86 -4.39 -1.71
CA THR A 248 14.57 -4.57 -2.38
C THR A 248 13.77 -5.71 -1.77
N ILE A 249 12.44 -5.62 -1.86
CA ILE A 249 11.48 -6.70 -1.58
C ILE A 249 10.43 -6.69 -2.68
N ILE A 250 9.91 -7.87 -3.05
CA ILE A 250 8.80 -8.03 -3.97
C ILE A 250 7.63 -8.66 -3.24
N THR A 251 6.42 -8.19 -3.55
CA THR A 251 5.18 -8.89 -3.16
C THR A 251 4.34 -9.16 -4.40
N ASN A 252 3.81 -10.38 -4.51
CA ASN A 252 2.84 -10.76 -5.53
C ASN A 252 1.49 -10.96 -4.87
N CYS A 253 0.46 -10.23 -5.30
CA CYS A 253 -0.85 -10.32 -4.69
C CYS A 253 -1.88 -10.96 -5.61
N SER A 254 -2.88 -11.61 -5.01
CA SER A 254 -4.07 -12.07 -5.70
C SER A 254 -5.04 -10.93 -6.04
N ASN A 255 -6.20 -11.24 -6.65
CA ASN A 255 -7.16 -10.23 -7.05
C ASN A 255 -7.69 -9.42 -5.85
N ASN A 256 -7.53 -8.11 -5.91
CA ASN A 256 -8.00 -7.21 -4.86
C ASN A 256 -9.42 -6.71 -5.14
N TYR A 257 -10.19 -6.49 -4.07
CA TYR A 257 -11.48 -5.82 -4.09
C TYR A 257 -11.63 -4.89 -2.88
N GLY A 258 -12.50 -3.91 -2.99
CA GLY A 258 -12.73 -2.95 -1.92
C GLY A 258 -13.10 -1.55 -2.41
N GLU A 259 -13.13 -0.61 -1.49
CA GLU A 259 -13.43 0.79 -1.73
C GLU A 259 -12.42 1.44 -2.66
N TYR A 260 -12.82 2.41 -3.47
CA TYR A 260 -12.00 3.16 -4.43
C TYR A 260 -11.45 2.35 -5.62
N GLN A 261 -11.86 1.08 -5.82
CA GLN A 261 -11.49 0.34 -7.02
C GLN A 261 -12.15 0.96 -8.25
N TYR A 262 -11.38 1.17 -9.33
CA TYR A 262 -11.89 1.84 -10.53
C TYR A 262 -13.05 1.04 -11.15
N PRO A 263 -14.16 1.71 -11.56
CA PRO A 263 -15.42 1.05 -11.94
C PRO A 263 -15.42 0.27 -13.28
N GLU A 264 -14.25 0.04 -13.88
CA GLU A 264 -14.09 -0.90 -15.01
C GLU A 264 -13.88 -2.35 -14.55
N LYS A 265 -13.50 -2.56 -13.27
CA LYS A 265 -13.24 -3.89 -12.71
C LYS A 265 -14.55 -4.58 -12.32
N LEU A 266 -14.55 -5.93 -12.33
CA LEU A 266 -15.74 -6.76 -12.20
C LEU A 266 -16.69 -6.33 -11.07
N ILE A 267 -16.20 -6.28 -9.83
CA ILE A 267 -17.07 -6.01 -8.67
C ILE A 267 -17.67 -4.59 -8.74
N PRO A 268 -16.90 -3.51 -8.87
CA PRO A 268 -17.49 -2.17 -8.92
C PRO A 268 -18.32 -1.92 -10.18
N LEU A 269 -17.94 -2.47 -11.33
CA LEU A 269 -18.71 -2.38 -12.57
C LEU A 269 -20.10 -3.00 -12.39
N PHE A 270 -20.15 -4.20 -11.78
CA PHE A 270 -21.42 -4.91 -11.60
C PHE A 270 -22.31 -4.22 -10.58
N ILE A 271 -21.76 -3.69 -9.48
CA ILE A 271 -22.54 -2.86 -8.54
C ILE A 271 -23.15 -1.69 -9.28
N TYR A 272 -22.33 -0.95 -10.05
CA TYR A 272 -22.82 0.21 -10.82
C TYR A 272 -23.90 -0.19 -11.84
N ASN A 273 -23.70 -1.31 -12.55
CA ASN A 273 -24.66 -1.80 -13.54
C ASN A 273 -25.98 -2.27 -12.90
N ILE A 274 -25.94 -2.96 -11.76
CA ILE A 274 -27.15 -3.39 -11.04
C ILE A 274 -27.97 -2.17 -10.62
N VAL A 275 -27.34 -1.17 -10.00
CA VAL A 275 -28.01 0.08 -9.58
C VAL A 275 -28.68 0.77 -10.77
N ASN A 276 -28.04 0.78 -11.94
CA ASN A 276 -28.53 1.42 -13.15
C ASN A 276 -29.33 0.48 -14.08
N ARG A 277 -29.67 -0.74 -13.63
CA ARG A 277 -30.39 -1.77 -14.41
C ARG A 277 -29.76 -2.03 -15.78
N ARG A 278 -28.43 -2.09 -15.84
CA ARG A 278 -27.65 -2.37 -17.05
C ARG A 278 -27.21 -3.83 -17.10
N PRO A 279 -26.91 -4.40 -18.29
CA PRO A 279 -26.39 -5.75 -18.43
C PRO A 279 -25.13 -5.99 -17.63
N LEU A 280 -24.98 -7.22 -17.10
CA LEU A 280 -23.81 -7.71 -16.37
C LEU A 280 -23.02 -8.65 -17.30
N PRO A 281 -21.96 -8.16 -17.98
CA PRO A 281 -21.24 -8.97 -18.98
C PRO A 281 -20.34 -10.00 -18.29
N VAL A 282 -20.66 -11.28 -18.43
CA VAL A 282 -19.86 -12.41 -17.96
C VAL A 282 -19.09 -13.01 -19.14
N TYR A 283 -17.77 -13.01 -19.08
CA TYR A 283 -16.91 -13.59 -20.12
C TYR A 283 -17.04 -15.11 -20.17
N GLY A 284 -17.20 -15.66 -21.36
CA GLY A 284 -17.37 -17.10 -21.59
C GLY A 284 -18.51 -17.68 -20.79
N THR A 285 -18.24 -18.69 -19.96
CA THR A 285 -19.21 -19.31 -19.02
C THR A 285 -19.08 -18.77 -17.59
N GLY A 286 -18.11 -17.89 -17.34
CA GLY A 286 -17.79 -17.42 -15.98
C GLY A 286 -17.07 -18.47 -15.11
N SER A 287 -16.53 -19.54 -15.70
CA SER A 287 -15.86 -20.63 -14.96
C SER A 287 -14.44 -20.32 -14.50
N ASN A 288 -13.87 -19.19 -14.93
CA ASN A 288 -12.55 -18.77 -14.48
C ASN A 288 -12.54 -18.55 -12.96
N VAL A 289 -11.49 -19.04 -12.30
CA VAL A 289 -11.35 -18.98 -10.83
C VAL A 289 -10.32 -17.92 -10.45
N ARG A 290 -10.66 -17.13 -9.42
CA ARG A 290 -9.77 -16.10 -8.86
C ARG A 290 -9.75 -16.20 -7.34
N ASP A 291 -8.59 -15.97 -6.75
CA ASP A 291 -8.45 -15.75 -5.32
C ASP A 291 -8.70 -14.26 -5.01
N TRP A 292 -9.55 -13.95 -4.06
CA TRP A 292 -10.00 -12.59 -3.76
C TRP A 292 -9.53 -12.12 -2.39
N LEU A 293 -8.83 -10.98 -2.38
CA LEU A 293 -8.23 -10.36 -1.21
C LEU A 293 -8.84 -8.97 -0.96
N TYR A 294 -9.36 -8.74 0.25
CA TYR A 294 -9.83 -7.42 0.63
C TYR A 294 -8.68 -6.41 0.69
N VAL A 295 -8.84 -5.25 0.08
CA VAL A 295 -7.78 -4.24 -0.08
C VAL A 295 -7.22 -3.72 1.25
N GLY A 296 -8.04 -3.65 2.30
CA GLY A 296 -7.59 -3.29 3.65
C GLY A 296 -6.60 -4.30 4.23
N ASP A 297 -6.87 -5.60 4.05
CA ASP A 297 -5.96 -6.67 4.47
C ASP A 297 -4.67 -6.65 3.64
N HIS A 298 -4.78 -6.38 2.34
CA HIS A 298 -3.59 -6.20 1.49
C HIS A 298 -2.72 -5.04 1.98
N ALA A 299 -3.30 -3.88 2.29
CA ALA A 299 -2.53 -2.75 2.83
C ALA A 299 -1.81 -3.10 4.14
N LEU A 300 -2.45 -3.88 5.03
CA LEU A 300 -1.83 -4.39 6.26
C LEU A 300 -0.70 -5.39 5.98
N ALA A 301 -0.84 -6.25 4.95
CA ALA A 301 0.23 -7.14 4.52
C ALA A 301 1.43 -6.37 3.99
N LEU A 302 1.20 -5.37 3.14
CA LEU A 302 2.25 -4.50 2.58
C LEU A 302 3.01 -3.75 3.69
N ASP A 303 2.28 -3.24 4.68
CA ASP A 303 2.86 -2.62 5.86
C ASP A 303 3.76 -3.59 6.63
N LYS A 304 3.27 -4.80 6.88
CA LYS A 304 4.02 -5.86 7.56
C LYS A 304 5.29 -6.24 6.81
N VAL A 305 5.19 -6.48 5.50
CA VAL A 305 6.33 -6.81 4.64
C VAL A 305 7.31 -5.64 4.55
N PHE A 306 6.82 -4.41 4.44
CA PHE A 306 7.67 -3.22 4.39
C PHE A 306 8.53 -3.07 5.63
N HIS A 307 8.02 -3.37 6.82
CA HIS A 307 8.76 -3.18 8.08
C HIS A 307 9.58 -4.41 8.48
N GLU A 308 9.08 -5.61 8.26
CA GLU A 308 9.62 -6.84 8.82
C GLU A 308 10.12 -7.84 7.76
N GLY A 309 9.72 -7.70 6.50
CA GLY A 309 10.14 -8.60 5.43
C GLY A 309 11.65 -8.59 5.19
N LYS A 310 12.19 -9.69 4.70
CA LYS A 310 13.61 -9.84 4.43
C LYS A 310 13.96 -9.29 3.06
N CYS A 311 14.98 -8.42 2.99
CA CYS A 311 15.48 -7.88 1.72
C CYS A 311 16.00 -9.00 0.81
N GLY A 312 15.72 -8.85 -0.50
CA GLY A 312 16.02 -9.85 -1.53
C GLY A 312 14.93 -10.91 -1.70
N ASP A 313 13.99 -11.01 -0.75
CA ASP A 313 12.93 -12.01 -0.80
C ASP A 313 11.68 -11.54 -1.57
N THR A 314 10.86 -12.52 -1.97
CA THR A 314 9.52 -12.35 -2.50
C THR A 314 8.53 -12.93 -1.49
N TYR A 315 7.35 -12.28 -1.34
CA TYR A 315 6.24 -12.76 -0.53
C TYR A 315 4.95 -12.76 -1.33
N ASN A 316 4.25 -13.88 -1.33
CA ASN A 316 2.91 -13.98 -1.89
C ASN A 316 1.86 -13.51 -0.87
N ILE A 317 0.89 -12.71 -1.33
CA ILE A 317 -0.19 -12.17 -0.50
C ILE A 317 -1.53 -12.58 -1.12
N GLY A 318 -2.13 -13.65 -0.60
CA GLY A 318 -3.40 -14.21 -1.07
C GLY A 318 -4.52 -14.10 -0.06
N GLY A 319 -5.76 -14.09 -0.59
CA GLY A 319 -6.98 -14.13 0.22
C GLY A 319 -7.29 -15.52 0.76
N ASN A 320 -6.72 -16.57 0.17
CA ASN A 320 -7.11 -17.98 0.37
C ASN A 320 -8.62 -18.16 0.18
N ASN A 321 -9.18 -17.49 -0.81
CA ASN A 321 -10.61 -17.38 -1.01
C ASN A 321 -10.95 -17.41 -2.51
N GLU A 322 -10.94 -18.61 -3.06
CA GLU A 322 -11.16 -18.84 -4.47
C GLU A 322 -12.65 -18.87 -4.82
N TRP A 323 -13.05 -18.15 -5.86
CA TRP A 323 -14.38 -18.13 -6.42
C TRP A 323 -14.33 -18.25 -7.93
N THR A 324 -15.28 -18.97 -8.52
CA THR A 324 -15.55 -18.81 -9.95
C THR A 324 -16.13 -17.41 -10.19
N ASN A 325 -15.89 -16.85 -11.35
CA ASN A 325 -16.46 -15.53 -11.66
C ASN A 325 -17.99 -15.56 -11.59
N ILE A 326 -18.64 -16.65 -12.02
CA ILE A 326 -20.10 -16.73 -12.00
C ILE A 326 -20.66 -16.86 -10.57
N ASP A 327 -20.02 -17.65 -9.68
CA ASP A 327 -20.46 -17.76 -8.30
C ASP A 327 -20.29 -16.44 -7.55
N LEU A 328 -19.18 -15.74 -7.80
CA LEU A 328 -18.95 -14.40 -7.27
C LEU A 328 -20.03 -13.43 -7.75
N VAL A 329 -20.37 -13.45 -9.04
CA VAL A 329 -21.42 -12.58 -9.62
C VAL A 329 -22.77 -12.86 -8.96
N HIS A 330 -23.16 -14.11 -8.78
CA HIS A 330 -24.39 -14.48 -8.08
C HIS A 330 -24.38 -13.93 -6.65
N ARG A 331 -23.29 -14.15 -5.91
CA ARG A 331 -23.18 -13.66 -4.54
C ARG A 331 -23.22 -12.13 -4.45
N LEU A 332 -22.57 -11.46 -5.39
CA LEU A 332 -22.59 -9.99 -5.48
C LEU A 332 -24.00 -9.47 -5.73
N ILE A 333 -24.74 -10.08 -6.66
CA ILE A 333 -26.13 -9.71 -6.97
C ILE A 333 -27.01 -9.85 -5.72
N GLU A 334 -26.95 -10.99 -5.00
CA GLU A 334 -27.70 -11.20 -3.76
C GLU A 334 -27.45 -10.06 -2.77
N ILE A 335 -26.18 -9.73 -2.52
CA ILE A 335 -25.81 -8.67 -1.57
C ILE A 335 -26.31 -7.29 -2.05
N VAL A 336 -26.16 -6.95 -3.33
CA VAL A 336 -26.58 -5.66 -3.86
C VAL A 336 -28.11 -5.52 -3.79
N ASP A 337 -28.86 -6.55 -4.20
CA ASP A 337 -30.32 -6.55 -4.13
C ASP A 337 -30.81 -6.37 -2.68
N GLU A 338 -30.22 -7.12 -1.72
CA GLU A 338 -30.52 -6.98 -0.28
C GLU A 338 -30.25 -5.55 0.24
N GLU A 339 -29.10 -4.95 -0.09
CA GLU A 339 -28.73 -3.61 0.35
C GLU A 339 -29.61 -2.50 -0.31
N LEU A 340 -30.19 -2.79 -1.48
CA LEU A 340 -31.18 -1.93 -2.14
C LEU A 340 -32.61 -2.13 -1.59
N GLY A 341 -32.83 -3.15 -0.74
CA GLY A 341 -34.14 -3.51 -0.21
C GLY A 341 -35.01 -4.28 -1.20
N ASP A 342 -34.39 -4.88 -2.20
CA ASP A 342 -35.02 -5.76 -3.17
C ASP A 342 -34.97 -7.24 -2.72
N GLU A 343 -35.71 -8.13 -3.39
CA GLU A 343 -35.61 -9.56 -3.20
C GLU A 343 -34.23 -10.05 -3.71
N ALA A 344 -33.53 -10.82 -2.89
CA ALA A 344 -32.22 -11.35 -3.23
C ALA A 344 -32.26 -12.17 -4.53
N GLY A 345 -31.38 -11.84 -5.47
CA GLY A 345 -31.34 -12.47 -6.79
C GLY A 345 -32.25 -11.85 -7.85
N LYS A 346 -32.97 -10.78 -7.54
CA LYS A 346 -33.80 -10.05 -8.53
C LYS A 346 -33.01 -9.62 -9.76
N SER A 347 -31.75 -9.23 -9.56
CA SER A 347 -30.90 -8.73 -10.65
C SER A 347 -30.18 -9.82 -11.44
N LEU A 348 -30.44 -11.12 -11.17
CA LEU A 348 -29.90 -12.23 -11.96
C LEU A 348 -30.27 -12.17 -13.44
N GLU A 349 -31.46 -11.59 -13.77
CA GLU A 349 -31.91 -11.40 -15.16
C GLU A 349 -30.99 -10.48 -15.97
N LEU A 350 -30.14 -9.67 -15.32
CA LEU A 350 -29.21 -8.74 -15.97
C LEU A 350 -27.94 -9.46 -16.50
N ILE A 351 -27.69 -10.69 -16.09
CA ILE A 351 -26.51 -11.45 -16.53
C ILE A 351 -26.58 -11.66 -18.04
N THR A 352 -25.50 -11.29 -18.71
CA THR A 352 -25.34 -11.45 -20.17
C THR A 352 -24.00 -12.11 -20.43
N TYR A 353 -24.00 -13.29 -21.07
CA TYR A 353 -22.75 -13.94 -21.45
C TYR A 353 -22.18 -13.34 -22.72
N VAL A 354 -20.89 -12.99 -22.69
CA VAL A 354 -20.16 -12.39 -23.81
C VAL A 354 -19.00 -13.29 -24.23
N GLU A 355 -18.47 -13.04 -25.43
CA GLU A 355 -17.29 -13.77 -25.94
C GLU A 355 -16.12 -13.63 -24.96
N ASP A 356 -15.40 -14.74 -24.74
CA ASP A 356 -14.25 -14.74 -23.85
C ASP A 356 -13.06 -13.99 -24.47
N ARG A 357 -12.25 -13.37 -23.64
CA ARG A 357 -11.08 -12.62 -24.09
C ARG A 357 -9.93 -13.55 -24.48
N ALA A 358 -9.11 -13.12 -25.42
CA ALA A 358 -7.90 -13.85 -25.82
C ALA A 358 -6.91 -13.98 -24.65
N GLY A 359 -6.38 -15.20 -24.45
CA GLY A 359 -5.40 -15.45 -23.39
C GLY A 359 -5.96 -15.34 -21.97
N HIS A 360 -7.27 -15.63 -21.78
CA HIS A 360 -7.90 -15.60 -20.47
C HIS A 360 -7.47 -16.80 -19.63
N ASP A 361 -6.61 -16.58 -18.67
CA ASP A 361 -6.14 -17.62 -17.76
C ASP A 361 -7.28 -18.25 -16.96
N LEU A 362 -7.25 -19.57 -16.85
CA LEU A 362 -8.35 -20.34 -16.26
C LEU A 362 -8.45 -20.15 -14.74
N ARG A 363 -7.33 -20.25 -14.02
CA ARG A 363 -7.30 -20.17 -12.57
C ARG A 363 -6.02 -19.48 -12.08
N TYR A 364 -6.21 -18.58 -11.10
CA TYR A 364 -5.14 -18.04 -10.27
C TYR A 364 -5.38 -18.41 -8.82
N ALA A 365 -4.37 -18.97 -8.17
CA ALA A 365 -4.34 -19.19 -6.74
C ALA A 365 -2.88 -19.08 -6.26
N ILE A 366 -2.66 -18.41 -5.15
CA ILE A 366 -1.33 -18.26 -4.57
C ILE A 366 -1.27 -18.77 -3.15
N ASP A 367 -0.12 -19.35 -2.80
CA ASP A 367 0.20 -19.82 -1.46
C ASP A 367 0.88 -18.70 -0.68
N SER A 368 0.22 -18.18 0.34
CA SER A 368 0.74 -17.16 1.27
C SER A 368 1.33 -17.75 2.55
N SER A 369 1.62 -19.05 2.58
CA SER A 369 2.14 -19.75 3.77
C SER A 369 3.45 -19.16 4.28
N LYS A 370 4.35 -18.72 3.38
CA LYS A 370 5.60 -18.05 3.75
C LYS A 370 5.33 -16.78 4.57
N LEU A 371 4.44 -15.93 4.10
CA LEU A 371 4.08 -14.70 4.79
C LEU A 371 3.50 -14.99 6.18
N LYS A 372 2.64 -16.01 6.30
CA LYS A 372 2.08 -16.45 7.57
C LYS A 372 3.14 -16.99 8.52
N GLN A 373 4.07 -17.80 8.03
CA GLN A 373 5.11 -18.45 8.85
C GLN A 373 6.17 -17.47 9.31
N GLU A 374 6.65 -16.60 8.41
CA GLU A 374 7.76 -15.69 8.71
C GLU A 374 7.31 -14.40 9.40
N LEU A 375 6.16 -13.85 8.99
CA LEU A 375 5.69 -12.56 9.45
C LEU A 375 4.37 -12.61 10.24
N CYS A 376 3.82 -13.81 10.53
CA CYS A 376 2.59 -13.99 11.31
C CYS A 376 1.38 -13.20 10.75
N TRP A 377 1.30 -13.04 9.41
CA TRP A 377 0.19 -12.37 8.77
C TRP A 377 -0.75 -13.36 8.08
N GLN A 378 -2.03 -13.06 8.14
CA GLN A 378 -3.09 -13.72 7.36
C GLN A 378 -4.27 -12.75 7.18
N PRO A 379 -5.11 -12.90 6.12
CA PRO A 379 -6.31 -12.11 5.95
C PRO A 379 -7.21 -12.19 7.19
N GLN A 380 -7.82 -11.06 7.56
CA GLN A 380 -8.71 -10.96 8.71
C GLN A 380 -10.17 -10.74 8.30
N MET A 381 -10.38 -10.09 7.15
CA MET A 381 -11.71 -9.82 6.63
C MET A 381 -12.28 -11.08 5.95
N SER A 382 -13.43 -11.54 6.36
CA SER A 382 -14.16 -12.58 5.62
C SER A 382 -14.62 -12.03 4.27
N PHE A 383 -14.71 -12.89 3.26
CA PHE A 383 -15.10 -12.43 1.92
C PHE A 383 -16.50 -11.78 1.92
N ASP A 384 -17.45 -12.40 2.57
CA ASP A 384 -18.83 -11.93 2.63
C ASP A 384 -18.95 -10.55 3.30
N GLU A 385 -18.22 -10.35 4.41
CA GLU A 385 -18.18 -9.06 5.12
C GLU A 385 -17.49 -7.98 4.29
N GLY A 386 -16.34 -8.31 3.69
CA GLY A 386 -15.61 -7.40 2.81
C GLY A 386 -16.40 -7.02 1.56
N LEU A 387 -17.08 -8.00 0.94
CA LEU A 387 -17.92 -7.76 -0.23
C LEU A 387 -19.13 -6.87 0.13
N ARG A 388 -19.81 -7.14 1.24
CA ARG A 388 -20.92 -6.31 1.74
C ARG A 388 -20.47 -4.89 2.08
N ARG A 389 -19.32 -4.75 2.71
CA ARG A 389 -18.71 -3.44 2.99
C ARG A 389 -18.40 -2.68 1.69
N THR A 390 -17.86 -3.37 0.70
CA THR A 390 -17.59 -2.80 -0.63
C THR A 390 -18.88 -2.32 -1.29
N VAL A 391 -19.92 -3.15 -1.33
CA VAL A 391 -21.24 -2.78 -1.88
C VAL A 391 -21.78 -1.54 -1.21
N ARG A 392 -21.85 -1.50 0.12
CA ARG A 392 -22.34 -0.33 0.87
C ARG A 392 -21.57 0.94 0.54
N TRP A 393 -20.24 0.82 0.38
CA TRP A 393 -19.44 1.97 0.01
C TRP A 393 -19.82 2.52 -1.37
N TYR A 394 -19.97 1.66 -2.39
CA TYR A 394 -20.35 2.09 -3.73
C TYR A 394 -21.78 2.67 -3.77
N LEU A 395 -22.72 2.09 -3.02
CA LEU A 395 -24.08 2.63 -2.91
C LEU A 395 -24.10 4.02 -2.25
N ALA A 396 -23.22 4.27 -1.30
CA ALA A 396 -23.07 5.58 -0.64
C ALA A 396 -22.25 6.58 -1.47
N ASN A 397 -21.49 6.13 -2.49
CA ASN A 397 -20.55 6.95 -3.27
C ASN A 397 -20.79 6.82 -4.79
N THR A 398 -22.05 6.79 -5.22
CA THR A 398 -22.43 6.66 -6.64
C THR A 398 -21.87 7.78 -7.51
N GLU A 399 -21.89 9.02 -7.02
CA GLU A 399 -21.31 10.18 -7.72
C GLU A 399 -19.82 10.03 -7.96
N TRP A 400 -19.07 9.43 -7.02
CA TRP A 400 -17.64 9.15 -7.21
C TRP A 400 -17.44 8.15 -8.36
N ALA A 401 -18.26 7.10 -8.44
CA ALA A 401 -18.19 6.12 -9.52
C ALA A 401 -18.52 6.76 -10.89
N GLU A 402 -19.55 7.60 -10.95
CA GLU A 402 -19.95 8.34 -12.16
C GLU A 402 -18.85 9.30 -12.64
N ARG A 403 -18.29 10.10 -11.72
CA ARG A 403 -17.17 11.01 -12.07
C ARG A 403 -15.92 10.25 -12.51
N SER A 404 -15.67 9.08 -11.94
CA SER A 404 -14.55 8.24 -12.34
C SER A 404 -14.71 7.72 -13.78
N LEU A 405 -15.89 7.22 -14.13
CA LEU A 405 -16.22 6.77 -15.49
C LEU A 405 -16.25 7.90 -16.52
N ALA A 406 -16.60 9.13 -16.12
CA ALA A 406 -16.63 10.27 -17.02
C ALA A 406 -15.24 10.80 -17.42
N LYS A 407 -14.16 10.32 -16.80
CA LYS A 407 -12.77 10.68 -17.17
C LYS A 407 -12.25 9.93 -18.39
N GLU A 408 -12.98 8.91 -18.89
CA GLU A 408 -12.69 8.21 -20.15
C GLU A 408 -13.24 8.97 -21.35
#